data_2b5b8c27ce23c834376949d987f05c36
#
_entry.id   2b5b8c27ce23c834376949d987f05c36
#
_cell.length_a   1.000
_cell.length_b   1.000
_cell.length_c   1.000
_cell.angle_alpha   90.00
_cell.angle_beta   90.00
_cell.angle_gamma   90.00
#
_symmetry.space_group_name_H-M   'P 1'
#
loop_
_entity.id
_entity.type
_entity.pdbx_description
1 polymer ?
#
loop_
_entity_poly.entity_id
_entity_poly.type
_entity_poly.pdbx_seq_one_letter_code
_entity_poly.pdbx_strand_id
1 'polypeptide(L)'
;ATAVQKLIDQDGVVAVLGEVASSRSMAAAPICQQAGVPMISPSSTNPKVTELGDYISRVCYIDPFQGMVIAKFARQTLNLSKAAVLRDNKNDYSVGLANYFSESFHAMGGAVVSDEAYSEGDQDFKAQLTVIKQKKPQFIVVPGYYTEVALIARQARELGIDVPLLGGDGWVSERLLEIAQDALNGSYFVSHYWERDPNPAIQKFVADYRARYNSTPD
;
A
#
# COMPACT_ATOMS: atom_id res chain seq x y z
N ALA A 1 17.95 2.20 -7.62
CA ALA A 1 18.83 2.22 -8.82
C ALA A 1 20.25 1.79 -8.47
N THR A 2 21.02 2.53 -7.65
CA THR A 2 22.44 2.28 -7.36
C THR A 2 22.73 0.87 -6.81
N ALA A 3 21.89 0.38 -5.90
CA ALA A 3 22.06 -0.97 -5.33
C ALA A 3 21.92 -2.06 -6.41
N VAL A 4 20.92 -1.95 -7.29
CA VAL A 4 20.72 -2.90 -8.40
C VAL A 4 21.86 -2.84 -9.40
N GLN A 5 22.33 -1.64 -9.74
CA GLN A 5 23.51 -1.49 -10.61
C GLN A 5 24.73 -2.22 -10.01
N LYS A 6 24.98 -2.05 -8.71
CA LYS A 6 26.07 -2.76 -8.03
C LYS A 6 25.90 -4.28 -8.07
N LEU A 7 24.69 -4.79 -7.77
CA LEU A 7 24.41 -6.23 -7.82
C LEU A 7 24.72 -6.83 -9.19
N ILE A 8 24.39 -6.12 -10.27
CA ILE A 8 24.61 -6.58 -11.64
C ILE A 8 26.09 -6.46 -12.03
N ASP A 9 26.69 -5.26 -11.88
CA ASP A 9 28.02 -4.97 -12.44
C ASP A 9 29.17 -5.53 -11.60
N GLN A 10 28.99 -5.61 -10.27
CA GLN A 10 30.07 -6.01 -9.37
C GLN A 10 29.84 -7.41 -8.78
N ASP A 11 28.62 -7.71 -8.38
CA ASP A 11 28.31 -8.98 -7.69
C ASP A 11 27.87 -10.08 -8.68
N GLY A 12 27.62 -9.74 -9.96
CA GLY A 12 27.35 -10.69 -11.04
C GLY A 12 26.07 -11.52 -10.83
N VAL A 13 25.02 -10.92 -10.26
CA VAL A 13 23.76 -11.64 -9.99
C VAL A 13 23.06 -12.05 -11.27
N VAL A 14 22.43 -13.21 -11.28
CA VAL A 14 21.68 -13.76 -12.42
C VAL A 14 20.19 -13.45 -12.37
N ALA A 15 19.69 -12.96 -11.25
CA ALA A 15 18.31 -12.51 -11.05
C ALA A 15 18.23 -11.54 -9.86
N VAL A 16 17.21 -10.67 -9.86
CA VAL A 16 16.90 -9.75 -8.77
C VAL A 16 15.53 -10.11 -8.19
N LEU A 17 15.47 -10.41 -6.90
CA LEU A 17 14.22 -10.57 -6.15
C LEU A 17 13.95 -9.26 -5.39
N GLY A 18 12.88 -8.57 -5.71
CA GLY A 18 12.56 -7.25 -5.17
C GLY A 18 12.15 -6.30 -6.28
N GLU A 19 11.78 -5.11 -5.99
CA GLU A 19 11.64 -4.43 -4.71
C GLU A 19 10.18 -4.51 -4.22
N VAL A 20 9.92 -4.15 -2.98
CA VAL A 20 8.55 -4.11 -2.42
C VAL A 20 7.78 -2.90 -2.94
N ALA A 21 8.36 -1.70 -2.79
CA ALA A 21 7.73 -0.44 -3.19
C ALA A 21 7.74 -0.24 -4.71
N SER A 22 6.57 0.03 -5.30
CA SER A 22 6.40 0.17 -6.75
C SER A 22 7.34 1.21 -7.38
N SER A 23 7.49 2.40 -6.80
CA SER A 23 8.40 3.43 -7.31
C SER A 23 9.86 2.97 -7.33
N ARG A 24 10.28 2.17 -6.34
CA ARG A 24 11.64 1.62 -6.28
C ARG A 24 11.85 0.52 -7.30
N SER A 25 10.83 -0.35 -7.50
CA SER A 25 10.85 -1.34 -8.57
C SER A 25 10.91 -0.69 -9.94
N MET A 26 10.14 0.38 -10.18
CA MET A 26 10.20 1.12 -11.44
C MET A 26 11.55 1.82 -11.67
N ALA A 27 12.24 2.23 -10.60
CA ALA A 27 13.60 2.78 -10.71
C ALA A 27 14.67 1.69 -10.98
N ALA A 28 14.44 0.46 -10.57
CA ALA A 28 15.34 -0.68 -10.76
C ALA A 28 15.12 -1.40 -12.10
N ALA A 29 13.87 -1.48 -12.53
CA ALA A 29 13.45 -2.26 -13.69
C ALA A 29 14.19 -1.91 -15.01
N PRO A 30 14.41 -0.63 -15.40
CA PRO A 30 15.16 -0.31 -16.61
C PRO A 30 16.60 -0.83 -16.58
N ILE A 31 17.23 -0.84 -15.40
CA ILE A 31 18.60 -1.35 -15.23
C ILE A 31 18.63 -2.86 -15.45
N CYS A 32 17.71 -3.58 -14.83
CA CYS A 32 17.57 -5.03 -15.01
C CYS A 32 17.24 -5.38 -16.47
N GLN A 33 16.30 -4.66 -17.08
CA GLN A 33 15.92 -4.85 -18.48
C GLN A 33 17.09 -4.65 -19.44
N GLN A 34 17.85 -3.57 -19.27
CA GLN A 34 19.02 -3.27 -20.12
C GLN A 34 20.12 -4.30 -19.97
N ALA A 35 20.32 -4.84 -18.77
CA ALA A 35 21.31 -5.86 -18.50
C ALA A 35 20.86 -7.29 -18.88
N GLY A 36 19.60 -7.50 -19.24
CA GLY A 36 19.03 -8.84 -19.48
C GLY A 36 18.97 -9.70 -18.22
N VAL A 37 18.87 -9.07 -17.04
CA VAL A 37 18.79 -9.76 -15.73
C VAL A 37 17.33 -9.76 -15.27
N PRO A 38 16.71 -10.95 -15.09
CA PRO A 38 15.33 -11.03 -14.63
C PRO A 38 15.14 -10.37 -13.26
N MET A 39 14.05 -9.58 -13.14
CA MET A 39 13.60 -9.00 -11.88
C MET A 39 12.19 -9.47 -11.55
N ILE A 40 11.99 -9.99 -10.34
CA ILE A 40 10.69 -10.46 -9.86
C ILE A 40 10.33 -9.73 -8.58
N SER A 41 9.31 -8.86 -8.64
CA SER A 41 8.80 -8.19 -7.45
C SER A 41 7.81 -9.09 -6.69
N PRO A 42 7.97 -9.25 -5.36
CA PRO A 42 7.02 -9.99 -4.54
C PRO A 42 5.71 -9.22 -4.32
N SER A 43 5.73 -7.87 -4.33
CA SER A 43 4.60 -7.07 -3.84
C SER A 43 4.43 -5.69 -4.48
N SER A 44 5.18 -5.33 -5.53
CA SER A 44 4.97 -4.06 -6.24
C SER A 44 3.71 -4.10 -7.08
N THR A 45 2.64 -3.50 -6.59
CA THR A 45 1.28 -3.63 -7.10
C THR A 45 0.93 -2.66 -8.23
N ASN A 46 1.72 -1.60 -8.45
CA ASN A 46 1.46 -0.67 -9.56
C ASN A 46 1.63 -1.38 -10.93
N PRO A 47 0.62 -1.36 -11.81
CA PRO A 47 0.68 -2.04 -13.12
C PRO A 47 1.90 -1.69 -13.95
N LYS A 48 2.35 -0.43 -13.92
CA LYS A 48 3.47 0.08 -14.70
C LYS A 48 4.79 -0.66 -14.45
N VAL A 49 4.96 -1.30 -13.31
CA VAL A 49 6.19 -2.03 -12.97
C VAL A 49 6.55 -3.05 -14.03
N THR A 50 5.58 -3.86 -14.50
CA THR A 50 5.83 -4.91 -15.50
C THR A 50 5.66 -4.45 -16.96
N GLU A 51 5.28 -3.18 -17.17
CA GLU A 51 5.26 -2.57 -18.49
C GLU A 51 6.66 -2.07 -18.94
N LEU A 52 7.64 -2.10 -18.03
CA LEU A 52 8.98 -1.58 -18.25
C LEU A 52 9.92 -2.55 -18.98
N GLY A 53 9.49 -3.79 -19.25
CA GLY A 53 10.26 -4.73 -20.05
C GLY A 53 9.94 -6.20 -19.80
N ASP A 54 10.39 -7.06 -20.70
CA ASP A 54 10.13 -8.50 -20.73
C ASP A 54 10.85 -9.27 -19.61
N TYR A 55 11.91 -8.67 -19.05
CA TYR A 55 12.65 -9.24 -17.92
C TYR A 55 12.03 -8.89 -16.57
N ILE A 56 10.93 -8.12 -16.55
CA ILE A 56 10.32 -7.60 -15.31
C ILE A 56 8.99 -8.30 -15.05
N SER A 57 8.88 -8.97 -13.90
CA SER A 57 7.70 -9.73 -13.49
C SER A 57 7.29 -9.42 -12.06
N ARG A 58 6.09 -9.86 -11.68
CA ARG A 58 5.59 -9.83 -10.30
C ARG A 58 4.83 -11.12 -9.97
N VAL A 59 4.68 -11.39 -8.68
CA VAL A 59 3.87 -12.52 -8.17
C VAL A 59 2.73 -12.07 -7.27
N CYS A 60 2.39 -10.76 -7.29
CA CYS A 60 1.30 -10.17 -6.51
C CYS A 60 0.14 -9.70 -7.42
N TYR A 61 -0.98 -9.34 -6.80
CA TYR A 61 -2.08 -8.63 -7.48
C TYR A 61 -1.67 -7.20 -7.87
N ILE A 62 -2.56 -6.47 -8.52
CA ILE A 62 -2.30 -5.11 -9.01
C ILE A 62 -3.28 -4.08 -8.41
N ASP A 63 -2.88 -2.81 -8.37
CA ASP A 63 -3.64 -1.71 -7.78
C ASP A 63 -5.07 -1.53 -8.32
N PRO A 64 -5.39 -1.79 -9.62
CA PRO A 64 -6.77 -1.78 -10.09
C PRO A 64 -7.69 -2.73 -9.31
N PHE A 65 -7.21 -3.94 -9.01
CA PHE A 65 -7.94 -4.90 -8.19
C PHE A 65 -8.04 -4.41 -6.74
N GLN A 66 -6.95 -3.94 -6.16
CA GLN A 66 -6.90 -3.45 -4.79
C GLN A 66 -7.83 -2.24 -4.58
N GLY A 67 -7.78 -1.25 -5.48
CA GLY A 67 -8.66 -0.08 -5.45
C GLY A 67 -10.14 -0.45 -5.55
N MET A 68 -10.48 -1.40 -6.43
CA MET A 68 -11.83 -1.93 -6.55
C MET A 68 -12.29 -2.65 -5.26
N VAL A 69 -11.43 -3.44 -4.63
CA VAL A 69 -11.74 -4.14 -3.37
C VAL A 69 -12.01 -3.14 -2.24
N ILE A 70 -11.19 -2.09 -2.09
CA ILE A 70 -11.40 -1.04 -1.09
C ILE A 70 -12.74 -0.32 -1.34
N ALA A 71 -13.01 0.06 -2.59
CA ALA A 71 -14.27 0.73 -2.96
C ALA A 71 -15.49 -0.14 -2.70
N LYS A 72 -15.44 -1.43 -3.07
CA LYS A 72 -16.51 -2.39 -2.83
C LYS A 72 -16.75 -2.62 -1.35
N PHE A 73 -15.70 -2.77 -0.56
CA PHE A 73 -15.80 -2.93 0.90
C PHE A 73 -16.46 -1.71 1.55
N ALA A 74 -16.02 -0.51 1.19
CA ALA A 74 -16.63 0.73 1.68
C ALA A 74 -18.11 0.83 1.32
N ARG A 75 -18.47 0.55 0.05
CA ARG A 75 -19.85 0.68 -0.45
C ARG A 75 -20.79 -0.42 0.02
N GLN A 76 -20.36 -1.68 -0.05
CA GLN A 76 -21.25 -2.83 0.13
C GLN A 76 -21.19 -3.41 1.55
N THR A 77 -20.04 -3.33 2.22
CA THR A 77 -19.87 -3.88 3.58
C THR A 77 -20.11 -2.81 4.64
N LEU A 78 -19.46 -1.65 4.49
CA LEU A 78 -19.60 -0.56 5.46
C LEU A 78 -20.76 0.39 5.14
N ASN A 79 -21.38 0.29 3.97
CA ASN A 79 -22.47 1.15 3.49
C ASN A 79 -22.12 2.65 3.54
N LEU A 80 -20.90 3.01 3.17
CA LEU A 80 -20.38 4.37 3.16
C LEU A 80 -20.36 4.93 1.73
N SER A 81 -20.62 6.23 1.58
CA SER A 81 -20.77 6.89 0.28
C SER A 81 -19.94 8.15 0.08
N LYS A 82 -19.29 8.67 1.14
CA LYS A 82 -18.46 9.87 1.09
C LYS A 82 -17.07 9.58 1.60
N ALA A 83 -16.09 9.58 0.71
CA ALA A 83 -14.68 9.36 1.03
C ALA A 83 -13.89 10.66 1.02
N ALA A 84 -12.85 10.74 1.84
CA ALA A 84 -11.69 11.57 1.56
C ALA A 84 -10.52 10.67 1.15
N VAL A 85 -9.57 11.21 0.39
CA VAL A 85 -8.31 10.59 0.03
C VAL A 85 -7.18 11.45 0.59
N LEU A 86 -6.17 10.81 1.19
CA LEU A 86 -4.93 11.47 1.61
C LEU A 86 -3.76 10.62 1.11
N ARG A 87 -3.08 11.09 0.05
CA ARG A 87 -2.09 10.34 -0.71
C ARG A 87 -0.70 10.96 -0.69
N ASP A 88 0.33 10.12 -0.81
CA ASP A 88 1.69 10.57 -1.11
C ASP A 88 1.78 10.92 -2.60
N ASN A 89 2.02 12.21 -2.92
CA ASN A 89 2.08 12.69 -4.28
C ASN A 89 3.37 12.38 -5.04
N LYS A 90 4.39 11.87 -4.35
CA LYS A 90 5.68 11.46 -4.93
C LYS A 90 5.81 9.96 -5.13
N ASN A 91 4.85 9.20 -4.66
CA ASN A 91 4.90 7.75 -4.68
C ASN A 91 3.90 7.19 -5.70
N ASP A 92 4.42 6.48 -6.73
CA ASP A 92 3.59 5.94 -7.81
C ASP A 92 2.56 4.90 -7.32
N TYR A 93 2.86 4.13 -6.28
CA TYR A 93 1.90 3.24 -5.64
C TYR A 93 0.75 4.03 -5.04
N SER A 94 1.05 5.04 -4.23
CA SER A 94 0.05 5.84 -3.54
C SER A 94 -0.86 6.58 -4.52
N VAL A 95 -0.28 7.24 -5.51
CA VAL A 95 -1.02 7.95 -6.57
C VAL A 95 -1.87 6.98 -7.40
N GLY A 96 -1.30 5.85 -7.81
CA GLY A 96 -1.98 4.83 -8.60
C GLY A 96 -3.19 4.24 -7.86
N LEU A 97 -2.98 3.77 -6.63
CA LEU A 97 -4.05 3.17 -5.81
C LEU A 97 -5.15 4.19 -5.50
N ALA A 98 -4.81 5.46 -5.20
CA ALA A 98 -5.79 6.52 -5.00
C ALA A 98 -6.70 6.71 -6.21
N ASN A 99 -6.11 6.71 -7.41
CA ASN A 99 -6.86 6.88 -8.67
C ASN A 99 -7.80 5.68 -8.91
N TYR A 100 -7.29 4.44 -8.83
CA TYR A 100 -8.10 3.22 -9.04
C TYR A 100 -9.22 3.08 -8.00
N PHE A 101 -8.94 3.44 -6.74
CA PHE A 101 -9.99 3.52 -5.72
C PHE A 101 -11.06 4.53 -6.12
N SER A 102 -10.66 5.75 -6.47
CA SER A 102 -11.58 6.86 -6.77
C SER A 102 -12.47 6.52 -7.97
N GLU A 103 -11.90 5.97 -9.05
CA GLU A 103 -12.63 5.52 -10.23
C GLU A 103 -13.67 4.45 -9.87
N SER A 104 -13.24 3.41 -9.14
CA SER A 104 -14.12 2.31 -8.72
C SER A 104 -15.21 2.78 -7.77
N PHE A 105 -14.88 3.69 -6.84
CA PHE A 105 -15.81 4.22 -5.86
C PHE A 105 -16.88 5.10 -6.51
N HIS A 106 -16.50 5.94 -7.48
CA HIS A 106 -17.42 6.74 -8.29
C HIS A 106 -18.34 5.85 -9.13
N ALA A 107 -17.80 4.81 -9.78
CA ALA A 107 -18.60 3.85 -10.57
C ALA A 107 -19.66 3.12 -9.72
N MET A 108 -19.43 2.99 -8.40
CA MET A 108 -20.37 2.42 -7.43
C MET A 108 -21.28 3.47 -6.77
N GLY A 109 -21.34 4.72 -7.30
CA GLY A 109 -22.17 5.80 -6.76
C GLY A 109 -21.61 6.43 -5.47
N GLY A 110 -20.32 6.28 -5.18
CA GLY A 110 -19.64 6.98 -4.11
C GLY A 110 -19.12 8.35 -4.55
N ALA A 111 -18.81 9.22 -3.59
CA ALA A 111 -18.24 10.54 -3.83
C ALA A 111 -16.94 10.74 -3.04
N VAL A 112 -15.87 11.12 -3.72
CA VAL A 112 -14.66 11.61 -3.08
C VAL A 112 -14.84 13.11 -2.84
N VAL A 113 -14.98 13.50 -1.57
CA VAL A 113 -15.30 14.87 -1.17
C VAL A 113 -14.06 15.73 -0.85
N SER A 114 -12.91 15.10 -0.68
CA SER A 114 -11.59 15.74 -0.54
C SER A 114 -10.52 14.80 -1.06
N ASP A 115 -9.51 15.34 -1.73
CA ASP A 115 -8.32 14.63 -2.20
C ASP A 115 -7.11 15.51 -1.86
N GLU A 116 -6.44 15.14 -0.78
CA GLU A 116 -5.31 15.89 -0.23
C GLU A 116 -4.01 15.10 -0.42
N ALA A 117 -2.89 15.81 -0.41
CA ALA A 117 -1.60 15.20 -0.66
C ALA A 117 -0.58 15.54 0.44
N TYR A 118 0.34 14.60 0.65
CA TYR A 118 1.55 14.75 1.43
C TYR A 118 2.75 14.26 0.63
N SER A 119 3.95 14.34 1.18
CA SER A 119 5.16 13.79 0.57
C SER A 119 5.79 12.75 1.50
N GLU A 120 6.37 11.69 0.92
CA GLU A 120 7.16 10.70 1.67
C GLU A 120 8.15 11.41 2.62
N GLY A 121 8.13 10.97 3.89
CA GLY A 121 8.94 11.54 4.97
C GLY A 121 8.32 12.71 5.72
N ASP A 122 7.15 13.21 5.31
CA ASP A 122 6.41 14.20 6.11
C ASP A 122 6.03 13.60 7.47
N GLN A 123 6.03 14.45 8.50
CA GLN A 123 5.70 14.07 9.88
C GLN A 123 4.49 14.82 10.45
N ASP A 124 4.05 15.86 9.79
CA ASP A 124 2.87 16.66 10.18
C ASP A 124 1.87 16.70 9.03
N PHE A 125 0.65 16.22 9.31
CA PHE A 125 -0.45 16.08 8.37
C PHE A 125 -1.67 16.91 8.79
N LYS A 126 -1.54 17.75 9.82
CA LYS A 126 -2.65 18.48 10.44
C LYS A 126 -3.33 19.45 9.47
N ALA A 127 -2.57 20.04 8.54
CA ALA A 127 -3.12 20.93 7.54
C ALA A 127 -4.11 20.19 6.62
N GLN A 128 -3.67 19.07 6.03
CA GLN A 128 -4.49 18.23 5.14
C GLN A 128 -5.69 17.64 5.90
N LEU A 129 -5.46 17.12 7.11
CA LEU A 129 -6.51 16.54 7.95
C LEU A 129 -7.56 17.59 8.36
N THR A 130 -7.15 18.86 8.56
CA THR A 130 -8.09 19.95 8.84
C THR A 130 -9.00 20.22 7.65
N VAL A 131 -8.47 20.24 6.43
CA VAL A 131 -9.27 20.37 5.19
C VAL A 131 -10.23 19.19 5.06
N ILE A 132 -9.73 17.97 5.23
CA ILE A 132 -10.54 16.74 5.20
C ILE A 132 -11.69 16.81 6.21
N LYS A 133 -11.41 17.21 7.46
CA LYS A 133 -12.42 17.33 8.53
C LYS A 133 -13.56 18.24 8.13
N GLN A 134 -13.27 19.39 7.49
CA GLN A 134 -14.28 20.34 7.03
C GLN A 134 -15.23 19.77 5.99
N LYS A 135 -14.75 18.79 5.16
CA LYS A 135 -15.56 18.12 4.14
C LYS A 135 -16.47 17.03 4.69
N LYS A 136 -16.32 16.67 5.97
CA LYS A 136 -17.14 15.69 6.69
C LYS A 136 -17.25 14.35 5.92
N PRO A 137 -16.14 13.71 5.58
CA PRO A 137 -16.17 12.37 4.96
C PRO A 137 -16.69 11.35 5.98
N GLN A 138 -17.14 10.22 5.49
CA GLN A 138 -17.54 9.08 6.32
C GLN A 138 -16.36 8.13 6.59
N PHE A 139 -15.31 8.22 5.79
CA PHE A 139 -14.03 7.50 5.94
C PHE A 139 -12.93 8.21 5.15
N ILE A 140 -11.68 7.85 5.45
CA ILE A 140 -10.51 8.39 4.74
C ILE A 140 -9.74 7.22 4.15
N VAL A 141 -9.42 7.28 2.85
CA VAL A 141 -8.51 6.34 2.20
C VAL A 141 -7.11 6.92 2.25
N VAL A 142 -6.17 6.13 2.78
CA VAL A 142 -4.76 6.51 2.90
C VAL A 142 -3.92 5.46 2.18
N PRO A 143 -3.75 5.56 0.86
CA PRO A 143 -2.92 4.64 0.07
C PRO A 143 -1.45 5.00 0.25
N GLY A 144 -0.86 4.58 1.36
CA GLY A 144 0.51 4.91 1.74
C GLY A 144 1.18 3.76 2.47
N TYR A 145 2.39 4.00 2.93
CA TYR A 145 3.14 3.03 3.72
C TYR A 145 2.97 3.27 5.22
N TYR A 146 3.21 2.23 5.99
CA TYR A 146 2.87 2.12 7.41
C TYR A 146 3.39 3.28 8.29
N THR A 147 4.54 3.87 7.98
CA THR A 147 5.13 4.93 8.81
C THR A 147 4.27 6.19 8.81
N GLU A 148 4.00 6.76 7.63
CA GLU A 148 3.18 7.96 7.48
C GLU A 148 1.72 7.66 7.86
N VAL A 149 1.20 6.50 7.47
CA VAL A 149 -0.16 6.06 7.82
C VAL A 149 -0.38 6.06 9.33
N ALA A 150 0.56 5.54 10.10
CA ALA A 150 0.46 5.51 11.56
C ALA A 150 0.42 6.92 12.17
N LEU A 151 1.26 7.84 11.65
CA LEU A 151 1.27 9.24 12.09
C LEU A 151 -0.02 9.98 11.68
N ILE A 152 -0.49 9.74 10.45
CA ILE A 152 -1.78 10.27 9.96
C ILE A 152 -2.93 9.81 10.86
N ALA A 153 -2.98 8.53 11.21
CA ALA A 153 -4.00 7.99 12.10
C ALA A 153 -4.01 8.69 13.45
N ARG A 154 -2.86 8.82 14.09
CA ARG A 154 -2.74 9.52 15.39
C ARG A 154 -3.20 10.96 15.30
N GLN A 155 -2.70 11.72 14.32
CA GLN A 155 -3.05 13.12 14.15
C GLN A 155 -4.52 13.31 13.76
N ALA A 156 -5.12 12.36 13.03
CA ALA A 156 -6.56 12.37 12.77
C ALA A 156 -7.35 12.30 14.09
N ARG A 157 -6.99 11.38 14.99
CA ARG A 157 -7.66 11.26 16.30
C ARG A 157 -7.41 12.48 17.19
N GLU A 158 -6.18 13.04 17.21
CA GLU A 158 -5.86 14.28 17.90
C GLU A 158 -6.76 15.45 17.43
N LEU A 159 -7.12 15.49 16.16
CA LEU A 159 -8.01 16.49 15.59
C LEU A 159 -9.51 16.15 15.75
N GLY A 160 -9.85 15.03 16.41
CA GLY A 160 -11.24 14.58 16.57
C GLY A 160 -11.86 14.11 15.26
N ILE A 161 -11.09 13.45 14.42
CA ILE A 161 -11.55 12.74 13.22
C ILE A 161 -11.65 11.26 13.61
N ASP A 162 -12.87 10.78 13.89
CA ASP A 162 -13.12 9.43 14.41
C ASP A 162 -13.59 8.44 13.34
N VAL A 163 -13.71 8.89 12.09
CA VAL A 163 -14.11 8.01 10.98
C VAL A 163 -13.04 6.94 10.70
N PRO A 164 -13.44 5.76 10.17
CA PRO A 164 -12.48 4.72 9.79
C PRO A 164 -11.49 5.20 8.73
N LEU A 165 -10.26 4.69 8.83
CA LEU A 165 -9.28 4.79 7.75
C LEU A 165 -9.29 3.47 6.97
N LEU A 166 -9.19 3.59 5.64
CA LEU A 166 -9.05 2.43 4.76
C LEU A 166 -7.73 2.52 3.99
N GLY A 167 -7.04 1.41 3.85
CA GLY A 167 -5.74 1.38 3.17
C GLY A 167 -5.47 0.15 2.34
N GLY A 168 -4.30 0.16 1.72
CA GLY A 168 -3.79 -0.93 0.91
C GLY A 168 -2.73 -1.77 1.63
N ASP A 169 -2.10 -2.65 0.88
CA ASP A 169 -1.09 -3.58 1.35
C ASP A 169 0.18 -2.89 1.90
N GLY A 170 0.44 -1.64 1.54
CA GLY A 170 1.53 -0.84 2.13
C GLY A 170 1.40 -0.60 3.64
N TRP A 171 0.26 -0.95 4.25
CA TRP A 171 0.07 -0.90 5.70
C TRP A 171 0.63 -2.12 6.43
N VAL A 172 0.89 -3.22 5.72
CA VAL A 172 1.34 -4.48 6.33
C VAL A 172 2.72 -4.28 6.98
N SER A 173 2.72 -4.15 8.29
CA SER A 173 3.91 -4.09 9.13
C SER A 173 3.51 -4.18 10.60
N GLU A 174 4.25 -4.94 11.40
CA GLU A 174 4.08 -4.97 12.86
C GLU A 174 4.26 -3.56 13.46
N ARG A 175 5.18 -2.76 12.87
CA ARG A 175 5.43 -1.38 13.29
C ARG A 175 4.24 -0.43 13.11
N LEU A 176 3.30 -0.76 12.24
CA LEU A 176 2.08 0.06 12.09
C LEU A 176 1.35 0.20 13.42
N LEU A 177 1.12 -0.92 14.12
CA LEU A 177 0.41 -0.92 15.40
C LEU A 177 1.26 -0.36 16.54
N GLU A 178 2.59 -0.57 16.51
CA GLU A 178 3.51 0.02 17.49
C GLU A 178 3.44 1.56 17.47
N ILE A 179 3.39 2.17 16.28
CA ILE A 179 3.36 3.63 16.12
C ILE A 179 1.95 4.18 16.30
N ALA A 180 0.95 3.57 15.64
CA ALA A 180 -0.41 4.06 15.63
C ALA A 180 -1.16 3.79 16.93
N GLN A 181 -0.81 2.71 17.66
CA GLN A 181 -1.52 2.24 18.85
C GLN A 181 -3.04 2.11 18.58
N ASP A 182 -3.88 2.66 19.43
CA ASP A 182 -5.35 2.60 19.31
C ASP A 182 -5.92 3.51 18.20
N ALA A 183 -5.10 4.35 17.58
CA ALA A 183 -5.57 5.31 16.58
C ALA A 183 -6.15 4.64 15.32
N LEU A 184 -5.80 3.39 15.05
CA LEU A 184 -6.32 2.59 13.94
C LEU A 184 -7.50 1.68 14.30
N ASN A 185 -8.00 1.72 15.54
CA ASN A 185 -9.17 0.93 15.91
C ASN A 185 -10.36 1.27 14.99
N GLY A 186 -11.00 0.22 14.44
CA GLY A 186 -12.09 0.37 13.48
C GLY A 186 -11.65 0.73 12.06
N SER A 187 -10.36 0.69 11.75
CA SER A 187 -9.80 0.89 10.41
C SER A 187 -9.51 -0.45 9.73
N TYR A 188 -9.36 -0.45 8.39
CA TYR A 188 -9.23 -1.66 7.60
C TYR A 188 -8.21 -1.45 6.47
N PHE A 189 -7.55 -2.52 6.06
CA PHE A 189 -6.66 -2.49 4.91
C PHE A 189 -6.68 -3.81 4.14
N VAL A 190 -6.30 -3.75 2.88
CA VAL A 190 -6.12 -4.94 2.03
C VAL A 190 -4.74 -5.52 2.28
N SER A 191 -4.64 -6.84 2.38
CA SER A 191 -3.40 -7.58 2.51
C SER A 191 -3.32 -8.70 1.48
N HIS A 192 -2.11 -9.16 1.17
CA HIS A 192 -1.89 -10.28 0.26
C HIS A 192 -2.34 -11.61 0.86
N TYR A 193 -2.23 -11.77 2.17
CA TYR A 193 -2.70 -12.93 2.91
C TYR A 193 -2.95 -12.56 4.38
N TRP A 194 -3.54 -13.47 5.11
CA TRP A 194 -3.72 -13.37 6.56
C TRP A 194 -3.19 -14.62 7.23
N GLU A 195 -2.30 -14.48 8.21
CA GLU A 195 -1.59 -15.59 8.86
C GLU A 195 -2.51 -16.58 9.59
N ARG A 196 -3.77 -16.16 9.85
CA ARG A 196 -4.80 -17.02 10.47
C ARG A 196 -5.84 -17.53 9.47
N ASP A 197 -5.64 -17.29 8.18
CA ASP A 197 -6.51 -17.88 7.15
C ASP A 197 -6.50 -19.41 7.30
N PRO A 198 -7.69 -20.06 7.34
CA PRO A 198 -7.77 -21.51 7.49
C PRO A 198 -7.26 -22.31 6.29
N ASN A 199 -6.85 -21.66 5.22
CA ASN A 199 -6.30 -22.33 4.04
C ASN A 199 -5.07 -23.17 4.41
N PRO A 200 -5.07 -24.50 4.12
CA PRO A 200 -3.98 -25.39 4.51
C PRO A 200 -2.60 -24.98 3.98
N ALA A 201 -2.54 -24.36 2.78
CA ALA A 201 -1.29 -23.88 2.20
C ALA A 201 -0.71 -22.72 3.03
N ILE A 202 -1.57 -21.79 3.48
CA ILE A 202 -1.18 -20.65 4.32
C ILE A 202 -0.72 -21.18 5.69
N GLN A 203 -1.49 -22.07 6.33
CA GLN A 203 -1.14 -22.60 7.62
C GLN A 203 0.17 -23.40 7.60
N LYS A 204 0.41 -24.17 6.52
CA LYS A 204 1.69 -24.85 6.32
C LYS A 204 2.85 -23.86 6.18
N PHE A 205 2.69 -22.84 5.36
CA PHE A 205 3.71 -21.79 5.18
C PHE A 205 4.06 -21.11 6.51
N VAL A 206 3.04 -20.69 7.27
CA VAL A 206 3.23 -20.03 8.59
C VAL A 206 3.93 -20.97 9.57
N ALA A 207 3.57 -22.25 9.61
CA ALA A 207 4.21 -23.24 10.47
C ALA A 207 5.69 -23.47 10.12
N ASP A 208 5.99 -23.63 8.83
CA ASP A 208 7.35 -23.82 8.32
C ASP A 208 8.22 -22.58 8.59
N TYR A 209 7.66 -21.39 8.39
CA TYR A 209 8.35 -20.12 8.65
C TYR A 209 8.68 -19.96 10.14
N ARG A 210 7.70 -20.22 11.03
CA ARG A 210 7.92 -20.19 12.48
C ARG A 210 8.97 -21.18 12.95
N ALA A 211 8.95 -22.40 12.40
CA ALA A 211 9.94 -23.42 12.73
C ALA A 211 11.36 -22.99 12.33
N ARG A 212 11.50 -22.25 11.23
CA ARG A 212 12.81 -21.83 10.69
C ARG A 212 13.34 -20.54 11.29
N TYR A 213 12.45 -19.56 11.54
CA TYR A 213 12.86 -18.20 11.89
C TYR A 213 12.43 -17.77 13.30
N ASN A 214 11.69 -18.60 14.01
CA ASN A 214 11.12 -18.31 15.33
C ASN A 214 10.30 -17.01 15.38
N SER A 215 9.67 -16.65 14.27
CA SER A 215 8.80 -15.46 14.10
C SER A 215 7.64 -15.78 13.18
N THR A 216 6.60 -14.97 13.21
CA THR A 216 5.49 -15.06 12.26
C THR A 216 5.87 -14.31 10.99
N PRO A 217 5.57 -14.81 9.78
CA PRO A 217 5.74 -14.02 8.55
C PRO A 217 4.77 -12.84 8.54
N ASP A 218 5.24 -11.69 8.11
CA ASP A 218 4.49 -10.44 7.89
C ASP A 218 4.08 -10.26 6.42
#